data_399814a3eb6db9d2e177db405600fc90
#
_entry.id   399814a3eb6db9d2e177db405600fc90
#
_cell.length_a   1.000
_cell.length_b   1.000
_cell.length_c   1.000
_cell.angle_alpha   90.00
_cell.angle_beta   90.00
_cell.angle_gamma   90.00
#
_symmetry.space_group_name_H-M   'P 1'
#
loop_
_entity.id
_entity.type
_entity.pdbx_description
1 polymer ?
#
loop_
_entity_poly.entity_id
_entity_poly.type
_entity_poly.pdbx_seq_one_letter_code
_entity_poly.pdbx_strand_id
1 'polypeptide(L)'
;MRILFILDSVENPTSANVLMAQRLAGVLCAAGHAVHLLELWDGLHPQPELPGCTVHCLAFADERLMNAALENGRSGGSPIPVRLARLCCHPTAVAAAFRQLVLHAPRRVLDTRRELEKLDAAFHFEVICAVCAPYRAAFALETAQVQAKKAIWQLDPYASNRDYQAPGGYPRELELLNHLAAAFITRQAVGDYAPGAPLAAAAEKVHVLDFPSLVPPAAVPNHAADSKKRCVFCGSLYPGLREPGFALELFRALGLASGWTLTMAGGGWQYFAADAAQTKAVLGEQFEQPGPVPAETARTMQAQADVLLNLGNAVDNQLPSKLFDYFAAGKPVLHLCVIENDPALPYLARYPLALVLHQGQADAADILHCWLGEVCGKQLPFGEVCDLFPELVPQAVAAEFVRWLM
;
A
#
# COMPACT_ATOMS: atom_id res chain seq x y z
N MET A 1 -19.66 8.21 -17.00
CA MET A 1 -19.54 9.20 -15.91
C MET A 1 -18.25 9.98 -16.06
N ARG A 2 -18.22 11.22 -15.59
CA ARG A 2 -17.00 12.03 -15.43
C ARG A 2 -16.58 11.97 -13.97
N ILE A 3 -15.41 11.40 -13.70
CA ILE A 3 -14.92 11.07 -12.35
C ILE A 3 -13.57 11.77 -12.14
N LEU A 4 -13.41 12.45 -11.01
CA LEU A 4 -12.12 12.97 -10.58
C LEU A 4 -11.64 12.21 -9.35
N PHE A 5 -10.46 11.59 -9.42
CA PHE A 5 -9.73 11.10 -8.25
C PHE A 5 -8.70 12.11 -7.80
N ILE A 6 -8.56 12.30 -6.50
CA ILE A 6 -7.52 13.15 -5.91
C ILE A 6 -6.50 12.24 -5.23
N LEU A 7 -5.24 12.36 -5.62
CA LEU A 7 -4.12 11.55 -5.16
C LEU A 7 -2.98 12.45 -4.68
N ASP A 8 -2.22 12.00 -3.69
CA ASP A 8 -0.98 12.69 -3.32
C ASP A 8 0.10 12.57 -4.39
N SER A 9 0.17 11.42 -5.06
CA SER A 9 1.05 11.16 -6.19
C SER A 9 0.36 10.21 -7.17
N VAL A 10 0.65 10.35 -8.45
CA VAL A 10 0.19 9.41 -9.49
C VAL A 10 1.26 8.37 -9.80
N GLU A 11 2.53 8.71 -9.68
CA GLU A 11 3.66 7.86 -10.09
C GLU A 11 4.49 7.26 -8.95
N ASN A 12 4.02 7.29 -7.70
CA ASN A 12 4.79 6.69 -6.61
C ASN A 12 4.69 5.14 -6.63
N PRO A 13 5.66 4.42 -7.23
CA PRO A 13 5.57 2.97 -7.39
C PRO A 13 5.67 2.19 -6.07
N THR A 14 5.97 2.86 -4.97
CA THR A 14 6.08 2.27 -3.64
C THR A 14 4.80 2.42 -2.81
N SER A 15 3.88 3.27 -3.25
CA SER A 15 2.60 3.48 -2.57
C SER A 15 1.54 2.49 -3.08
N ALA A 16 1.03 1.66 -2.18
CA ALA A 16 -0.07 0.75 -2.48
C ALA A 16 -1.32 1.51 -2.92
N ASN A 17 -1.63 2.65 -2.26
CA ASN A 17 -2.81 3.47 -2.54
C ASN A 17 -2.78 4.03 -3.97
N VAL A 18 -1.62 4.47 -4.43
CA VAL A 18 -1.42 4.94 -5.80
C VAL A 18 -1.65 3.82 -6.81
N LEU A 19 -1.08 2.63 -6.58
CA LEU A 19 -1.27 1.48 -7.47
C LEU A 19 -2.73 1.04 -7.56
N MET A 20 -3.45 1.03 -6.43
CA MET A 20 -4.88 0.71 -6.41
C MET A 20 -5.70 1.74 -7.19
N ALA A 21 -5.40 3.03 -7.00
CA ALA A 21 -6.09 4.10 -7.72
C ALA A 21 -5.82 4.07 -9.22
N GLN A 22 -4.58 3.82 -9.65
CA GLN A 22 -4.23 3.65 -11.06
C GLN A 22 -4.96 2.47 -11.71
N ARG A 23 -5.02 1.33 -11.04
CA ARG A 23 -5.72 0.13 -11.51
C ARG A 23 -7.22 0.40 -11.67
N LEU A 24 -7.84 1.01 -10.67
CA LEU A 24 -9.26 1.38 -10.73
C LEU A 24 -9.53 2.39 -11.85
N ALA A 25 -8.73 3.45 -11.95
CA ALA A 25 -8.84 4.47 -12.99
C ALA A 25 -8.72 3.87 -14.40
N GLY A 26 -7.73 3.01 -14.62
CA GLY A 26 -7.52 2.35 -15.90
C GLY A 26 -8.72 1.48 -16.34
N VAL A 27 -9.31 0.73 -15.42
CA VAL A 27 -10.50 -0.10 -15.71
C VAL A 27 -11.73 0.77 -15.97
N LEU A 28 -11.92 1.86 -15.21
CA LEU A 28 -13.02 2.81 -15.44
C LEU A 28 -12.88 3.49 -16.82
N CYS A 29 -11.66 3.88 -17.22
CA CYS A 29 -11.40 4.39 -18.56
C CYS A 29 -11.74 3.38 -19.63
N ALA A 30 -11.32 2.12 -19.47
CA ALA A 30 -11.64 1.03 -20.41
C ALA A 30 -13.14 0.74 -20.49
N ALA A 31 -13.89 0.99 -19.42
CA ALA A 31 -15.35 0.91 -19.37
C ALA A 31 -16.07 2.13 -19.96
N GLY A 32 -15.33 3.10 -20.53
CA GLY A 32 -15.89 4.28 -21.19
C GLY A 32 -16.21 5.46 -20.28
N HIS A 33 -15.73 5.48 -19.04
CA HIS A 33 -15.83 6.63 -18.17
C HIS A 33 -14.74 7.65 -18.48
N ALA A 34 -15.04 8.96 -18.38
CA ALA A 34 -14.04 10.02 -18.46
C ALA A 34 -13.41 10.19 -17.07
N VAL A 35 -12.21 9.66 -16.92
CA VAL A 35 -11.50 9.68 -15.63
C VAL A 35 -10.41 10.75 -15.65
N HIS A 36 -10.47 11.61 -14.65
CA HIS A 36 -9.49 12.63 -14.35
C HIS A 36 -8.79 12.30 -13.03
N LEU A 37 -7.51 12.62 -12.94
CA LEU A 37 -6.70 12.49 -11.74
C LEU A 37 -6.17 13.88 -11.35
N LEU A 38 -6.30 14.28 -10.10
CA LEU A 38 -5.62 15.46 -9.56
C LEU A 38 -4.50 14.98 -8.64
N GLU A 39 -3.27 15.17 -9.08
CA GLU A 39 -2.09 14.92 -8.28
C GLU A 39 -1.72 16.16 -7.46
N LEU A 40 -1.45 15.95 -6.17
CA LEU A 40 -0.87 16.96 -5.29
C LEU A 40 0.65 16.91 -5.42
N TRP A 41 1.13 17.46 -6.52
CA TRP A 41 2.48 17.30 -7.03
C TRP A 41 3.55 18.06 -6.26
N ASP A 42 4.70 17.43 -6.04
CA ASP A 42 5.85 18.06 -5.37
C ASP A 42 6.65 19.03 -6.25
N GLY A 43 6.42 19.01 -7.56
CA GLY A 43 7.08 19.87 -8.54
C GLY A 43 8.48 19.47 -8.94
N LEU A 44 8.97 18.30 -8.51
CA LEU A 44 10.32 17.81 -8.76
C LEU A 44 10.38 16.80 -9.89
N HIS A 45 9.36 15.98 -10.00
CA HIS A 45 9.28 14.94 -11.02
C HIS A 45 8.58 15.46 -12.29
N PRO A 46 8.80 14.85 -13.46
CA PRO A 46 7.98 15.12 -14.63
C PRO A 46 6.50 14.95 -14.32
N GLN A 47 5.64 15.68 -15.04
CA GLN A 47 4.20 15.49 -14.90
C GLN A 47 3.87 14.05 -15.26
N PRO A 48 3.16 13.30 -14.40
CA PRO A 48 2.82 11.92 -14.67
C PRO A 48 1.80 11.81 -15.80
N GLU A 49 1.88 10.73 -16.54
CA GLU A 49 0.90 10.36 -17.54
C GLU A 49 0.30 9.00 -17.17
N LEU A 50 -1.02 8.90 -17.23
CA LEU A 50 -1.71 7.63 -17.11
C LEU A 50 -2.55 7.40 -18.37
N PRO A 51 -2.27 6.35 -19.16
CA PRO A 51 -2.99 6.09 -20.40
C PRO A 51 -4.50 6.06 -20.21
N GLY A 52 -5.22 6.81 -21.06
CA GLY A 52 -6.68 6.92 -21.00
C GLY A 52 -7.24 7.89 -19.96
N CYS A 53 -6.44 8.40 -19.04
CA CYS A 53 -6.86 9.37 -18.03
C CYS A 53 -6.33 10.78 -18.33
N THR A 54 -7.07 11.80 -17.88
CA THR A 54 -6.59 13.19 -17.90
C THR A 54 -5.94 13.49 -16.56
N VAL A 55 -4.65 13.79 -16.53
CA VAL A 55 -3.92 14.12 -15.30
C VAL A 55 -3.78 15.63 -15.13
N HIS A 56 -4.20 16.12 -13.98
CA HIS A 56 -4.01 17.49 -13.51
C HIS A 56 -3.01 17.48 -12.36
N CYS A 57 -2.15 18.50 -12.30
CA CYS A 57 -1.14 18.61 -11.25
C CYS A 57 -1.30 19.93 -10.50
N LEU A 58 -1.46 19.86 -9.18
CA LEU A 58 -1.43 21.02 -8.30
C LEU A 58 -0.09 21.09 -7.59
N ALA A 59 0.76 22.04 -8.01
CA ALA A 59 2.06 22.25 -7.40
C ALA A 59 1.98 23.28 -6.26
N PHE A 60 2.40 22.90 -5.07
CA PHE A 60 2.55 23.81 -3.95
C PHE A 60 3.89 24.54 -4.01
N ALA A 61 3.85 25.86 -4.10
CA ALA A 61 5.06 26.69 -4.28
C ALA A 61 6.07 26.55 -3.12
N ASP A 62 5.57 26.37 -1.90
CA ASP A 62 6.39 26.15 -0.69
C ASP A 62 7.08 24.79 -0.69
N GLU A 63 6.44 23.75 -1.20
CA GLU A 63 6.99 22.41 -1.32
C GLU A 63 8.10 22.37 -2.39
N ARG A 64 7.88 22.98 -3.53
CA ARG A 64 8.89 23.14 -4.59
C ARG A 64 10.18 23.76 -4.08
N LEU A 65 10.05 24.86 -3.31
CA LEU A 65 11.20 25.58 -2.75
C LEU A 65 11.92 24.76 -1.67
N MET A 66 11.18 24.09 -0.81
CA MET A 66 11.74 23.27 0.26
C MET A 66 12.43 22.03 -0.30
N ASN A 67 11.82 21.36 -1.27
CA ASN A 67 12.40 20.20 -1.93
C ASN A 67 13.63 20.57 -2.74
N ALA A 68 13.61 21.65 -3.52
CA ALA A 68 14.80 22.13 -4.24
C ALA A 68 15.96 22.47 -3.28
N ALA A 69 15.68 23.01 -2.10
CA ALA A 69 16.71 23.26 -1.07
C ALA A 69 17.25 21.96 -0.44
N LEU A 70 16.41 20.91 -0.36
CA LEU A 70 16.79 19.62 0.22
C LEU A 70 17.46 18.68 -0.79
N GLU A 71 17.12 18.75 -2.08
CA GLU A 71 17.75 17.91 -3.14
C GLU A 71 19.21 18.21 -3.33
N ASN A 72 19.62 19.47 -3.27
CA ASN A 72 21.04 19.84 -3.23
C ASN A 72 21.80 19.22 -2.02
N GLY A 73 21.07 18.58 -1.08
CA GLY A 73 21.61 17.87 0.07
C GLY A 73 21.54 16.35 0.00
N ARG A 74 20.75 15.76 -0.93
CA ARG A 74 20.57 14.30 -1.04
C ARG A 74 21.73 13.58 -1.74
N SER A 75 22.49 14.26 -2.56
CA SER A 75 23.62 13.69 -3.32
C SER A 75 24.89 13.38 -2.47
N GLY A 76 24.76 13.21 -1.18
CA GLY A 76 25.85 12.72 -0.33
C GLY A 76 25.59 13.09 1.12
N GLY A 77 25.20 12.16 1.94
CA GLY A 77 25.18 12.06 3.38
C GLY A 77 25.50 13.29 4.27
N SER A 78 25.09 14.49 3.85
CA SER A 78 25.40 15.73 4.59
C SER A 78 24.75 15.71 5.98
N PRO A 79 25.49 16.03 7.05
CA PRO A 79 24.98 16.10 8.42
C PRO A 79 23.80 17.05 8.55
N ILE A 80 22.88 16.77 9.47
CA ILE A 80 21.70 17.58 9.78
C ILE A 80 21.99 19.09 9.88
N PRO A 81 23.11 19.54 10.54
CA PRO A 81 23.44 20.98 10.61
C PRO A 81 23.73 21.62 9.26
N VAL A 82 24.28 20.87 8.28
CA VAL A 82 24.55 21.39 6.93
C VAL A 82 23.25 21.54 6.14
N ARG A 83 22.26 20.66 6.34
CA ARG A 83 20.93 20.76 5.77
C ARG A 83 20.17 21.97 6.30
N LEU A 84 20.24 22.21 7.62
CA LEU A 84 19.68 23.36 8.28
C LEU A 84 20.34 24.67 7.82
N ALA A 85 21.67 24.72 7.70
CA ALA A 85 22.39 25.87 7.22
C ALA A 85 22.01 26.23 5.76
N ARG A 86 21.87 25.22 4.89
CA ARG A 86 21.40 25.42 3.51
C ARG A 86 19.96 25.91 3.45
N LEU A 87 19.07 25.40 4.30
CA LEU A 87 17.70 25.90 4.43
C LEU A 87 17.68 27.37 4.84
N CYS A 88 18.53 27.75 5.81
CA CYS A 88 18.66 29.14 6.29
C CYS A 88 19.21 30.12 5.24
N CYS A 89 19.97 29.64 4.25
CA CYS A 89 20.46 30.47 3.14
C CYS A 89 19.38 30.83 2.11
N HIS A 90 18.20 30.20 2.19
CA HIS A 90 17.06 30.48 1.29
C HIS A 90 15.89 31.07 2.10
N PRO A 91 15.71 32.41 2.16
CA PRO A 91 14.67 33.03 2.99
C PRO A 91 13.26 32.59 2.61
N THR A 92 13.01 32.25 1.34
CA THR A 92 11.74 31.70 0.87
C THR A 92 11.49 30.26 1.37
N ALA A 93 12.54 29.42 1.48
CA ALA A 93 12.46 28.07 2.04
C ALA A 93 12.27 28.11 3.57
N VAL A 94 12.90 29.07 4.26
CA VAL A 94 12.68 29.32 5.70
C VAL A 94 11.22 29.77 5.94
N ALA A 95 10.70 30.68 5.12
CA ALA A 95 9.31 31.10 5.22
C ALA A 95 8.33 29.94 4.93
N ALA A 96 8.65 29.06 4.00
CA ALA A 96 7.88 27.84 3.69
C ALA A 96 7.93 26.84 4.85
N ALA A 97 9.10 26.57 5.41
CA ALA A 97 9.28 25.69 6.57
C ALA A 97 8.56 26.25 7.82
N PHE A 98 8.66 27.55 8.06
CA PHE A 98 7.94 28.22 9.15
C PHE A 98 6.42 28.13 8.98
N ARG A 99 5.91 28.37 7.78
CA ARG A 99 4.49 28.20 7.48
C ARG A 99 4.02 26.75 7.67
N GLN A 100 4.84 25.78 7.27
CA GLN A 100 4.53 24.37 7.43
C GLN A 100 4.53 23.94 8.92
N LEU A 101 5.48 24.43 9.71
CA LEU A 101 5.63 24.07 11.13
C LEU A 101 4.65 24.82 12.03
N VAL A 102 4.35 26.10 11.73
CA VAL A 102 3.57 26.97 12.63
C VAL A 102 2.11 27.08 12.21
N LEU A 103 1.82 27.05 10.90
CA LEU A 103 0.46 27.24 10.38
C LEU A 103 -0.23 25.95 9.96
N HIS A 104 0.36 24.77 10.26
CA HIS A 104 -0.20 23.42 10.01
C HIS A 104 -1.11 23.33 8.79
N ALA A 105 -0.53 23.45 7.61
CA ALA A 105 -1.18 23.14 6.32
C ALA A 105 -2.62 23.68 6.01
N PRO A 106 -3.24 24.65 6.71
CA PRO A 106 -4.54 25.16 6.27
C PRO A 106 -4.48 25.71 4.85
N ARG A 107 -3.32 26.28 4.44
CA ARG A 107 -3.14 26.84 3.11
C ARG A 107 -3.17 25.79 2.00
N ARG A 108 -2.54 24.63 2.20
CA ARG A 108 -2.56 23.55 1.20
C ARG A 108 -3.97 22.98 1.00
N VAL A 109 -4.72 22.81 2.08
CA VAL A 109 -6.12 22.42 2.02
C VAL A 109 -6.93 23.47 1.24
N LEU A 110 -6.70 24.75 1.48
CA LEU A 110 -7.37 25.84 0.76
C LEU A 110 -7.00 25.91 -0.72
N ASP A 111 -5.73 25.71 -1.05
CA ASP A 111 -5.27 25.73 -2.45
C ASP A 111 -5.81 24.50 -3.20
N THR A 112 -5.82 23.31 -2.57
CA THR A 112 -6.46 22.12 -3.12
C THR A 112 -7.96 22.34 -3.33
N ARG A 113 -8.66 22.92 -2.35
CA ARG A 113 -10.08 23.24 -2.47
C ARG A 113 -10.36 24.15 -3.68
N ARG A 114 -9.60 25.23 -3.85
CA ARG A 114 -9.76 26.16 -4.98
C ARG A 114 -9.54 25.47 -6.33
N GLU A 115 -8.55 24.59 -6.42
CA GLU A 115 -8.32 23.84 -7.66
C GLU A 115 -9.45 22.85 -7.94
N LEU A 116 -10.00 22.20 -6.92
CA LEU A 116 -11.19 21.33 -7.07
C LEU A 116 -12.40 22.11 -7.59
N GLU A 117 -12.69 23.28 -7.01
CA GLU A 117 -13.80 24.16 -7.44
C GLU A 117 -13.61 24.61 -8.89
N LYS A 118 -12.38 24.96 -9.27
CA LYS A 118 -12.04 25.35 -10.65
C LYS A 118 -12.19 24.19 -11.64
N LEU A 119 -11.69 23.00 -11.29
CA LEU A 119 -11.78 21.83 -12.14
C LEU A 119 -13.24 21.35 -12.29
N ASP A 120 -14.03 21.36 -11.21
CA ASP A 120 -15.44 21.01 -11.27
C ASP A 120 -16.23 21.96 -12.15
N ALA A 121 -15.98 23.27 -12.04
CA ALA A 121 -16.59 24.28 -12.90
C ALA A 121 -16.22 24.10 -14.39
N ALA A 122 -15.00 23.63 -14.68
CA ALA A 122 -14.54 23.43 -16.05
C ALA A 122 -15.03 22.11 -16.68
N PHE A 123 -15.06 21.02 -15.89
CA PHE A 123 -15.31 19.67 -16.40
C PHE A 123 -16.66 19.10 -15.99
N HIS A 124 -17.35 19.69 -15.01
CA HIS A 124 -18.65 19.25 -14.49
C HIS A 124 -18.65 17.78 -14.11
N PHE A 125 -17.85 17.42 -13.12
CA PHE A 125 -17.74 16.04 -12.62
C PHE A 125 -19.06 15.56 -12.03
N GLU A 126 -19.35 14.28 -12.19
CA GLU A 126 -20.46 13.63 -11.49
C GLU A 126 -20.02 13.19 -10.10
N VAL A 127 -18.74 12.82 -9.97
CA VAL A 127 -18.12 12.37 -8.72
C VAL A 127 -16.71 12.92 -8.60
N ILE A 128 -16.37 13.36 -7.38
CA ILE A 128 -15.00 13.67 -6.95
C ILE A 128 -14.69 12.76 -5.77
N CYS A 129 -13.67 11.92 -5.90
CA CYS A 129 -13.27 10.94 -4.89
C CYS A 129 -11.83 11.19 -4.42
N ALA A 130 -11.64 11.48 -3.13
CA ALA A 130 -10.32 11.57 -2.54
C ALA A 130 -9.84 10.18 -2.08
N VAL A 131 -8.65 9.76 -2.54
CA VAL A 131 -8.01 8.50 -2.13
C VAL A 131 -7.17 8.76 -0.87
N CYS A 132 -7.45 8.04 0.19
CA CYS A 132 -6.86 8.20 1.53
C CYS A 132 -6.11 6.92 1.98
N ALA A 133 -4.95 7.00 2.63
CA ALA A 133 -4.25 8.19 3.09
C ALA A 133 -3.31 8.75 2.00
N PRO A 134 -2.85 10.00 2.18
CA PRO A 134 -3.13 10.94 3.25
C PRO A 134 -4.47 11.66 3.11
N TYR A 135 -4.99 12.22 4.23
CA TYR A 135 -6.33 12.81 4.31
C TYR A 135 -6.44 14.28 3.89
N ARG A 136 -5.35 14.91 3.50
CA ARG A 136 -5.32 16.31 3.07
C ARG A 136 -6.32 16.59 1.93
N ALA A 137 -6.38 15.68 0.96
CA ALA A 137 -7.31 15.76 -0.16
C ALA A 137 -8.77 15.67 0.31
N ALA A 138 -9.06 14.75 1.25
CA ALA A 138 -10.40 14.59 1.82
C ALA A 138 -10.88 15.83 2.57
N PHE A 139 -10.02 16.46 3.38
CA PHE A 139 -10.35 17.71 4.07
C PHE A 139 -10.55 18.91 3.13
N ALA A 140 -9.84 18.94 2.00
CA ALA A 140 -10.09 19.93 0.97
C ALA A 140 -11.44 19.71 0.28
N LEU A 141 -11.76 18.46 -0.06
CA LEU A 141 -13.02 18.09 -0.68
C LEU A 141 -14.21 18.32 0.25
N GLU A 142 -14.08 18.07 1.55
CA GLU A 142 -15.10 18.33 2.55
C GLU A 142 -15.68 19.76 2.42
N THR A 143 -14.81 20.74 2.33
CA THR A 143 -15.18 22.16 2.34
C THR A 143 -15.33 22.78 0.95
N ALA A 144 -14.98 22.07 -0.13
CA ALA A 144 -15.08 22.54 -1.50
C ALA A 144 -16.55 22.77 -1.92
N GLN A 145 -16.80 23.87 -2.63
CA GLN A 145 -18.11 24.19 -3.20
C GLN A 145 -18.19 23.62 -4.63
N VAL A 146 -18.51 22.34 -4.75
CA VAL A 146 -18.59 21.60 -6.01
C VAL A 146 -19.99 21.06 -6.23
N GLN A 147 -20.40 20.85 -7.49
CA GLN A 147 -21.67 20.24 -7.87
C GLN A 147 -21.58 18.70 -7.85
N ALA A 148 -20.38 18.17 -8.01
CA ALA A 148 -20.12 16.75 -7.99
C ALA A 148 -20.51 16.09 -6.65
N LYS A 149 -20.92 14.82 -6.69
CA LYS A 149 -21.00 13.99 -5.47
C LYS A 149 -19.61 13.84 -4.86
N LYS A 150 -19.48 14.14 -3.58
CA LYS A 150 -18.22 14.03 -2.85
C LYS A 150 -18.09 12.64 -2.27
N ALA A 151 -16.99 11.96 -2.54
CA ALA A 151 -16.68 10.64 -2.00
C ALA A 151 -15.25 10.56 -1.49
N ILE A 152 -14.98 9.61 -0.60
CA ILE A 152 -13.61 9.22 -0.23
C ILE A 152 -13.43 7.73 -0.43
N TRP A 153 -12.20 7.33 -0.69
CA TRP A 153 -11.77 5.95 -0.67
C TRP A 153 -10.68 5.77 0.39
N GLN A 154 -11.08 5.22 1.53
CA GLN A 154 -10.22 5.00 2.69
C GLN A 154 -9.52 3.65 2.57
N LEU A 155 -8.39 3.62 1.88
CA LEU A 155 -7.51 2.45 1.84
C LEU A 155 -6.81 2.23 3.19
N ASP A 156 -6.54 3.33 3.89
CA ASP A 156 -6.12 3.35 5.29
C ASP A 156 -7.12 4.18 6.10
N PRO A 157 -7.61 3.70 7.25
CA PRO A 157 -8.57 4.44 8.08
C PRO A 157 -7.93 5.71 8.67
N TYR A 158 -8.74 6.70 9.07
CA TYR A 158 -8.22 7.92 9.69
C TYR A 158 -7.96 7.74 11.18
N ALA A 159 -9.01 7.52 11.97
CA ALA A 159 -8.91 7.52 13.42
C ALA A 159 -8.28 6.26 14.01
N SER A 160 -8.50 5.10 13.40
CA SER A 160 -7.97 3.81 13.85
C SER A 160 -6.59 3.46 13.25
N ASN A 161 -6.02 4.31 12.39
CA ASN A 161 -4.69 4.11 11.88
C ASN A 161 -3.65 4.25 13.01
N ARG A 162 -2.77 3.25 13.13
CA ARG A 162 -1.74 3.22 14.18
C ARG A 162 -0.40 3.83 13.75
N ASP A 163 -0.22 4.06 12.45
CA ASP A 163 1.03 4.57 11.91
C ASP A 163 1.19 6.09 12.06
N TYR A 164 0.09 6.82 12.33
CA TYR A 164 0.11 8.25 12.59
C TYR A 164 -1.00 8.66 13.56
N GLN A 165 -0.76 9.74 14.28
CA GLN A 165 -1.80 10.34 15.12
C GLN A 165 -2.77 11.13 14.25
N ALA A 166 -4.03 10.74 14.25
CA ALA A 166 -5.11 11.45 13.57
C ALA A 166 -5.62 12.61 14.44
N PRO A 167 -5.35 13.87 14.11
CA PRO A 167 -5.85 14.99 14.90
C PRO A 167 -7.38 14.98 14.98
N GLY A 168 -7.94 15.00 16.20
CA GLY A 168 -9.37 14.95 16.44
C GLY A 168 -9.99 13.54 16.42
N GLY A 169 -9.24 12.51 16.00
CA GLY A 169 -9.66 11.10 16.06
C GLY A 169 -11.02 10.83 15.41
N TYR A 170 -11.78 9.91 15.99
CA TYR A 170 -13.13 9.52 15.50
C TYR A 170 -14.14 10.68 15.36
N PRO A 171 -14.23 11.67 16.28
CA PRO A 171 -15.12 12.81 16.08
C PRO A 171 -14.82 13.59 14.80
N ARG A 172 -13.54 13.77 14.46
CA ARG A 172 -13.13 14.48 13.24
C ARG A 172 -13.41 13.66 11.97
N GLU A 173 -13.22 12.35 12.04
CA GLU A 173 -13.58 11.44 10.94
C GLU A 173 -15.09 11.44 10.70
N LEU A 174 -15.91 11.37 11.75
CA LEU A 174 -17.36 11.43 11.65
C LEU A 174 -17.84 12.77 11.05
N GLU A 175 -17.22 13.88 11.45
CA GLU A 175 -17.48 15.20 10.86
C GLU A 175 -17.20 15.20 9.35
N LEU A 176 -16.04 14.69 8.92
CA LEU A 176 -15.70 14.54 7.52
C LEU A 176 -16.76 13.71 6.77
N LEU A 177 -17.09 12.53 7.28
CA LEU A 177 -18.06 11.62 6.67
C LEU A 177 -19.45 12.26 6.51
N ASN A 178 -19.86 13.11 7.45
CA ASN A 178 -21.15 13.82 7.37
C ASN A 178 -21.25 14.74 6.14
N HIS A 179 -20.15 15.27 5.65
CA HIS A 179 -20.11 16.16 4.48
C HIS A 179 -19.96 15.43 3.14
N LEU A 180 -19.87 14.09 3.16
CA LEU A 180 -19.69 13.26 1.99
C LEU A 180 -20.98 12.56 1.60
N ALA A 181 -21.11 12.24 0.31
CA ALA A 181 -22.18 11.41 -0.22
C ALA A 181 -21.90 9.92 -0.02
N ALA A 182 -20.62 9.50 -0.12
CA ALA A 182 -20.21 8.11 0.07
C ALA A 182 -18.79 8.03 0.63
N ALA A 183 -18.53 6.97 1.39
CA ALA A 183 -17.19 6.55 1.82
C ALA A 183 -16.96 5.08 1.45
N PHE A 184 -15.96 4.83 0.63
CA PHE A 184 -15.51 3.49 0.32
C PHE A 184 -14.43 3.09 1.31
N ILE A 185 -14.61 1.98 1.99
CA ILE A 185 -13.72 1.48 3.04
C ILE A 185 -13.22 0.08 2.72
N THR A 186 -12.10 -0.29 3.33
CA THR A 186 -11.64 -1.68 3.28
C THR A 186 -12.47 -2.56 4.22
N ARG A 187 -12.50 -3.86 3.95
CA ARG A 187 -13.24 -4.85 4.77
C ARG A 187 -12.78 -4.85 6.23
N GLN A 188 -11.51 -4.56 6.48
CA GLN A 188 -10.92 -4.49 7.82
C GLN A 188 -11.45 -3.32 8.66
N ALA A 189 -11.92 -2.25 8.03
CA ALA A 189 -12.45 -1.08 8.73
C ALA A 189 -13.94 -1.20 9.09
N VAL A 190 -14.65 -2.23 8.65
CA VAL A 190 -16.11 -2.40 8.86
C VAL A 190 -16.49 -2.37 10.35
N GLY A 191 -15.61 -2.88 11.21
CA GLY A 191 -15.85 -2.89 12.66
C GLY A 191 -16.05 -1.50 13.26
N ASP A 192 -15.40 -0.46 12.73
CA ASP A 192 -15.54 0.92 13.23
C ASP A 192 -16.93 1.52 12.96
N TYR A 193 -17.71 0.92 12.06
CA TYR A 193 -19.05 1.36 11.64
C TYR A 193 -20.18 0.44 12.14
N ALA A 194 -19.87 -0.60 12.92
CA ALA A 194 -20.84 -1.50 13.50
C ALA A 194 -21.75 -0.78 14.52
N PRO A 195 -22.95 -1.29 14.83
CA PRO A 195 -23.81 -0.72 15.86
C PRO A 195 -23.09 -0.54 17.19
N GLY A 196 -23.05 0.67 17.71
CA GLY A 196 -22.32 1.02 18.94
C GLY A 196 -20.85 1.37 18.77
N ALA A 197 -20.28 1.20 17.56
CA ALA A 197 -18.92 1.64 17.26
C ALA A 197 -18.83 3.16 17.06
N PRO A 198 -17.62 3.75 17.14
CA PRO A 198 -17.43 5.20 17.07
C PRO A 198 -17.99 5.88 15.81
N LEU A 199 -18.00 5.18 14.66
CA LEU A 199 -18.47 5.71 13.38
C LEU A 199 -19.83 5.16 12.94
N ALA A 200 -20.57 4.48 13.83
CA ALA A 200 -21.87 3.88 13.52
C ALA A 200 -22.88 4.87 12.89
N ALA A 201 -22.82 6.15 13.26
CA ALA A 201 -23.70 7.19 12.72
C ALA A 201 -23.49 7.46 11.23
N ALA A 202 -22.34 7.08 10.65
CA ALA A 202 -22.02 7.22 9.23
C ALA A 202 -22.24 5.93 8.43
N ALA A 203 -22.71 4.83 9.05
CA ALA A 203 -22.78 3.50 8.44
C ALA A 203 -23.60 3.47 7.11
N GLU A 204 -24.65 4.28 6.99
CA GLU A 204 -25.50 4.34 5.78
C GLU A 204 -24.75 4.87 4.53
N LYS A 205 -23.67 5.64 4.74
CA LYS A 205 -22.85 6.23 3.66
C LYS A 205 -21.65 5.37 3.30
N VAL A 206 -21.43 4.29 4.04
CA VAL A 206 -20.21 3.48 3.96
C VAL A 206 -20.44 2.23 3.13
N HIS A 207 -19.52 2.02 2.17
CA HIS A 207 -19.55 0.88 1.27
C HIS A 207 -18.21 0.18 1.30
N VAL A 208 -18.22 -1.14 1.42
CA VAL A 208 -16.99 -1.93 1.32
C VAL A 208 -16.57 -1.97 -0.14
N LEU A 209 -15.36 -1.51 -0.40
CA LEU A 209 -14.73 -1.61 -1.71
C LEU A 209 -13.39 -2.33 -1.55
N ASP A 210 -13.33 -3.53 -2.08
CA ASP A 210 -12.12 -4.34 -2.03
C ASP A 210 -11.02 -3.77 -2.95
N PHE A 211 -9.80 -4.28 -2.81
CA PHE A 211 -8.66 -3.79 -3.58
C PHE A 211 -8.69 -4.31 -5.02
N PRO A 212 -8.52 -3.48 -6.06
CA PRO A 212 -8.39 -3.93 -7.45
C PRO A 212 -6.99 -4.56 -7.66
N SER A 213 -6.73 -5.68 -7.01
CA SER A 213 -5.39 -6.22 -6.84
C SER A 213 -5.05 -7.37 -7.76
N LEU A 214 -6.04 -8.15 -8.20
CA LEU A 214 -5.79 -9.28 -9.08
C LEU A 214 -5.58 -8.81 -10.51
N VAL A 215 -4.30 -8.54 -10.84
CA VAL A 215 -3.85 -8.27 -12.21
C VAL A 215 -2.90 -9.40 -12.64
N PRO A 216 -2.90 -9.78 -13.92
CA PRO A 216 -1.97 -10.80 -14.39
C PRO A 216 -0.54 -10.44 -14.03
N PRO A 217 0.26 -11.37 -13.50
CA PRO A 217 1.65 -11.12 -13.21
C PRO A 217 2.38 -10.74 -14.50
N ALA A 218 3.29 -9.77 -14.41
CA ALA A 218 4.13 -9.41 -15.55
C ALA A 218 4.94 -10.63 -16.01
N ALA A 219 5.00 -10.84 -17.32
CA ALA A 219 5.87 -11.87 -17.88
C ALA A 219 7.33 -11.56 -17.51
N VAL A 220 7.93 -12.46 -16.74
CA VAL A 220 9.36 -12.41 -16.43
C VAL A 220 10.08 -13.41 -17.32
N PRO A 221 11.23 -13.08 -17.89
CA PRO A 221 12.00 -14.02 -18.69
C PRO A 221 12.24 -15.31 -17.88
N ASN A 222 11.93 -16.45 -18.49
CA ASN A 222 12.26 -17.75 -17.89
C ASN A 222 13.78 -17.80 -17.71
N HIS A 223 14.23 -17.74 -16.46
CA HIS A 223 15.58 -18.17 -16.15
C HIS A 223 15.68 -19.68 -16.34
N ALA A 224 16.83 -20.12 -16.86
CA ALA A 224 17.15 -21.53 -16.89
C ALA A 224 16.88 -22.12 -15.52
N ALA A 225 16.07 -23.18 -15.47
CA ALA A 225 15.70 -23.84 -14.21
C ALA A 225 16.99 -24.28 -13.51
N ASP A 226 17.43 -23.50 -12.54
CA ASP A 226 18.42 -24.00 -11.59
C ASP A 226 17.69 -24.90 -10.58
N SER A 227 18.43 -25.80 -9.95
CA SER A 227 17.88 -26.74 -8.98
C SER A 227 17.62 -26.14 -7.59
N LYS A 228 17.75 -24.81 -7.44
CA LYS A 228 17.59 -24.13 -6.16
C LYS A 228 16.11 -23.94 -5.81
N LYS A 229 15.72 -24.37 -4.63
CA LYS A 229 14.40 -24.14 -4.05
C LYS A 229 14.42 -22.80 -3.30
N ARG A 230 13.53 -21.88 -3.67
CA ARG A 230 13.54 -20.50 -3.15
C ARG A 230 12.26 -20.15 -2.41
N CYS A 231 12.41 -19.74 -1.15
CA CYS A 231 11.38 -19.04 -0.40
C CYS A 231 11.74 -17.54 -0.35
N VAL A 232 10.86 -16.68 -0.87
CA VAL A 232 11.18 -15.27 -1.08
C VAL A 232 10.20 -14.35 -0.35
N PHE A 233 10.75 -13.43 0.43
CA PHE A 233 10.07 -12.26 0.98
C PHE A 233 10.58 -10.99 0.31
N CYS A 234 9.65 -10.12 -0.12
CA CYS A 234 9.98 -8.78 -0.61
C CYS A 234 9.16 -7.73 0.15
N GLY A 235 9.77 -7.04 1.12
CA GLY A 235 9.06 -6.04 1.91
C GLY A 235 9.95 -5.37 2.93
N SER A 236 9.45 -4.28 3.54
CA SER A 236 10.14 -3.62 4.64
C SER A 236 9.81 -4.32 5.97
N LEU A 237 10.79 -4.35 6.85
CA LEU A 237 10.69 -4.85 8.22
C LEU A 237 10.53 -3.64 9.17
N TYR A 238 9.67 -3.79 10.16
CA TYR A 238 9.37 -2.75 11.14
C TYR A 238 9.31 -3.35 12.53
N PRO A 239 10.11 -2.86 13.48
CA PRO A 239 10.03 -3.30 14.88
C PRO A 239 8.63 -3.12 15.45
N GLY A 240 8.13 -4.14 16.14
CA GLY A 240 6.81 -4.14 16.75
C GLY A 240 5.63 -4.27 15.79
N LEU A 241 5.86 -4.28 14.47
CA LEU A 241 4.80 -4.41 13.46
C LEU A 241 5.03 -5.62 12.55
N ARG A 242 6.21 -5.72 11.93
CA ARG A 242 6.56 -6.80 10.98
C ARG A 242 8.00 -7.20 11.17
N GLU A 243 8.22 -8.25 11.90
CA GLU A 243 9.53 -8.72 12.31
C GLU A 243 9.91 -10.04 11.62
N PRO A 244 11.19 -10.25 11.31
CA PRO A 244 11.64 -11.46 10.62
C PRO A 244 11.87 -12.66 11.56
N GLY A 245 11.87 -12.46 12.87
CA GLY A 245 12.35 -13.42 13.87
C GLY A 245 11.79 -14.82 13.68
N PHE A 246 10.48 -14.96 13.59
CA PHE A 246 9.82 -16.26 13.42
C PHE A 246 10.20 -16.95 12.09
N ALA A 247 10.31 -16.21 11.00
CA ALA A 247 10.80 -16.76 9.72
C ALA A 247 12.22 -17.30 9.85
N LEU A 248 13.09 -16.51 10.47
CA LEU A 248 14.50 -16.89 10.66
C LEU A 248 14.65 -18.13 11.56
N GLU A 249 13.84 -18.24 12.62
CA GLU A 249 13.79 -19.44 13.50
C GLU A 249 13.40 -20.69 12.73
N LEU A 250 12.32 -20.63 11.95
CA LEU A 250 11.83 -21.76 11.15
C LEU A 250 12.88 -22.24 10.15
N PHE A 251 13.51 -21.33 9.42
CA PHE A 251 14.52 -21.70 8.43
C PHE A 251 15.82 -22.20 9.07
N ARG A 252 16.20 -21.68 10.24
CA ARG A 252 17.32 -22.27 11.01
C ARG A 252 17.01 -23.70 11.48
N ALA A 253 15.76 -23.94 11.89
CA ALA A 253 15.34 -25.29 12.29
C ALA A 253 15.31 -26.29 11.10
N LEU A 254 14.89 -25.84 9.91
CA LEU A 254 14.98 -26.64 8.68
C LEU A 254 16.41 -27.01 8.32
N GLY A 255 17.36 -26.11 8.58
CA GLY A 255 18.79 -26.30 8.34
C GLY A 255 19.19 -26.44 6.89
N LEU A 256 20.49 -26.60 6.66
CA LEU A 256 21.10 -26.72 5.31
C LEU A 256 20.60 -27.94 4.53
N ALA A 257 20.29 -29.02 5.22
CA ALA A 257 19.87 -30.30 4.61
C ALA A 257 18.52 -30.18 3.87
N SER A 258 17.71 -29.17 4.17
CA SER A 258 16.44 -28.91 3.48
C SER A 258 16.61 -28.54 2.01
N GLY A 259 17.75 -27.95 1.64
CA GLY A 259 18.03 -27.45 0.29
C GLY A 259 17.28 -26.18 -0.09
N TRP A 260 16.55 -25.56 0.85
CA TRP A 260 15.81 -24.32 0.62
C TRP A 260 16.68 -23.09 0.89
N THR A 261 16.58 -22.12 -0.01
CA THR A 261 17.15 -20.78 0.19
C THR A 261 16.06 -19.81 0.65
N LEU A 262 16.30 -19.15 1.77
CA LEU A 262 15.47 -18.03 2.23
C LEU A 262 16.07 -16.73 1.75
N THR A 263 15.36 -16.01 0.86
CA THR A 263 15.76 -14.69 0.40
C THR A 263 14.79 -13.65 0.93
N MET A 264 15.30 -12.67 1.68
CA MET A 264 14.51 -11.60 2.29
C MET A 264 15.00 -10.23 1.84
N ALA A 265 14.37 -9.70 0.77
CA ALA A 265 14.68 -8.39 0.20
C ALA A 265 13.82 -7.29 0.82
N GLY A 266 14.46 -6.18 1.19
CA GLY A 266 13.78 -5.00 1.74
C GLY A 266 14.57 -4.27 2.81
N GLY A 267 14.00 -3.16 3.30
CA GLY A 267 14.59 -2.33 4.35
C GLY A 267 14.27 -2.82 5.76
N GLY A 268 14.87 -2.13 6.76
CA GLY A 268 14.60 -2.38 8.19
C GLY A 268 15.59 -3.32 8.87
N TRP A 269 16.53 -3.91 8.14
CA TRP A 269 17.49 -4.87 8.67
C TRP A 269 18.44 -4.31 9.75
N GLN A 270 18.63 -3.01 9.79
CA GLN A 270 19.44 -2.36 10.85
C GLN A 270 18.89 -2.65 12.27
N TYR A 271 17.61 -2.97 12.38
CA TYR A 271 16.98 -3.31 13.66
C TYR A 271 17.10 -4.80 14.02
N PHE A 272 17.40 -5.67 13.03
CA PHE A 272 17.46 -7.13 13.16
C PHE A 272 18.82 -7.71 12.75
N ALA A 273 19.87 -6.92 12.85
CA ALA A 273 21.21 -7.30 12.39
C ALA A 273 21.77 -8.53 13.12
N ALA A 274 21.50 -8.67 14.42
CA ALA A 274 21.95 -9.81 15.22
C ALA A 274 21.28 -11.12 14.75
N ASP A 275 19.96 -11.11 14.52
CA ASP A 275 19.20 -12.26 14.05
C ASP A 275 19.63 -12.69 12.65
N ALA A 276 19.87 -11.70 11.77
CA ALA A 276 20.41 -11.93 10.44
C ALA A 276 21.78 -12.60 10.48
N ALA A 277 22.70 -12.10 11.34
CA ALA A 277 24.04 -12.66 11.50
C ALA A 277 24.00 -14.10 12.03
N GLN A 278 23.16 -14.37 13.04
CA GLN A 278 22.96 -15.71 13.56
C GLN A 278 22.40 -16.66 12.48
N THR A 279 21.44 -16.20 11.69
CA THR A 279 20.85 -17.01 10.61
C THR A 279 21.87 -17.28 9.51
N LYS A 280 22.68 -16.27 9.14
CA LYS A 280 23.77 -16.45 8.17
C LYS A 280 24.83 -17.44 8.65
N ALA A 281 25.13 -17.47 9.95
CA ALA A 281 26.06 -18.43 10.54
C ALA A 281 25.56 -19.88 10.44
N VAL A 282 24.23 -20.10 10.51
CA VAL A 282 23.61 -21.44 10.41
C VAL A 282 23.40 -21.85 8.96
N LEU A 283 22.84 -20.98 8.13
CA LEU A 283 22.36 -21.29 6.78
C LEU A 283 23.37 -20.96 5.67
N GLY A 284 24.47 -20.26 5.99
CA GLY A 284 25.47 -19.90 4.98
C GLY A 284 24.84 -19.23 3.75
N GLU A 285 25.12 -19.76 2.56
CA GLU A 285 24.61 -19.22 1.30
C GLU A 285 23.11 -19.50 1.05
N GLN A 286 22.46 -20.31 1.89
CA GLN A 286 21.01 -20.49 1.85
C GLN A 286 20.21 -19.38 2.56
N PHE A 287 20.89 -18.37 3.10
CA PHE A 287 20.26 -17.15 3.56
C PHE A 287 20.79 -15.93 2.82
N GLU A 288 19.90 -15.29 2.08
CA GLU A 288 20.20 -14.09 1.28
C GLU A 288 19.42 -12.88 1.80
N GLN A 289 20.14 -11.79 2.02
CA GLN A 289 19.61 -10.53 2.53
C GLN A 289 20.14 -9.36 1.69
N PRO A 290 19.61 -9.17 0.46
CA PRO A 290 20.15 -8.16 -0.46
C PRO A 290 19.83 -6.72 -0.06
N GLY A 291 19.02 -6.49 1.00
CA GLY A 291 18.56 -5.16 1.37
C GLY A 291 17.46 -4.64 0.44
N PRO A 292 17.23 -3.31 0.40
CA PRO A 292 16.27 -2.71 -0.52
C PRO A 292 16.69 -2.93 -1.98
N VAL A 293 15.74 -3.41 -2.78
CA VAL A 293 15.94 -3.65 -4.22
C VAL A 293 14.93 -2.85 -5.05
N PRO A 294 15.24 -2.52 -6.31
CA PRO A 294 14.27 -1.92 -7.22
C PRO A 294 13.01 -2.79 -7.40
N ALA A 295 11.87 -2.17 -7.68
CA ALA A 295 10.59 -2.87 -7.81
C ALA A 295 10.61 -3.97 -8.89
N GLU A 296 11.34 -3.74 -10.00
CA GLU A 296 11.52 -4.74 -11.06
C GLU A 296 12.32 -5.95 -10.58
N THR A 297 13.39 -5.72 -9.83
CA THR A 297 14.19 -6.79 -9.21
C THR A 297 13.33 -7.60 -8.24
N ALA A 298 12.54 -6.93 -7.39
CA ALA A 298 11.63 -7.60 -6.47
C ALA A 298 10.60 -8.49 -7.20
N ARG A 299 10.03 -7.99 -8.31
CA ARG A 299 9.12 -8.78 -9.15
C ARG A 299 9.81 -10.00 -9.77
N THR A 300 11.04 -9.83 -10.23
CA THR A 300 11.84 -10.95 -10.76
C THR A 300 12.10 -12.01 -9.69
N MET A 301 12.50 -11.58 -8.49
CA MET A 301 12.73 -12.49 -7.36
C MET A 301 11.44 -13.26 -6.98
N GLN A 302 10.30 -12.57 -6.92
CA GLN A 302 9.00 -13.19 -6.65
C GLN A 302 8.60 -14.18 -7.76
N ALA A 303 8.83 -13.84 -9.02
CA ALA A 303 8.53 -14.72 -10.14
C ALA A 303 9.42 -15.98 -10.16
N GLN A 304 10.64 -15.90 -9.65
CA GLN A 304 11.57 -17.02 -9.54
C GLN A 304 11.41 -17.86 -8.26
N ALA A 305 10.59 -17.39 -7.31
CA ALA A 305 10.33 -18.10 -6.07
C ALA A 305 9.52 -19.38 -6.30
N ASP A 306 9.79 -20.44 -5.53
CA ASP A 306 8.92 -21.61 -5.41
C ASP A 306 7.83 -21.36 -4.38
N VAL A 307 8.16 -20.58 -3.33
CA VAL A 307 7.27 -20.19 -2.24
C VAL A 307 7.42 -18.70 -1.97
N LEU A 308 6.32 -17.99 -1.83
CA LEU A 308 6.29 -16.58 -1.43
C LEU A 308 6.02 -16.49 0.06
N LEU A 309 6.89 -15.79 0.78
CA LEU A 309 6.76 -15.60 2.22
C LEU A 309 6.01 -14.30 2.51
N ASN A 310 4.95 -14.39 3.29
CA ASN A 310 4.21 -13.25 3.82
C ASN A 310 4.37 -13.20 5.34
N LEU A 311 4.88 -12.10 5.85
CA LEU A 311 4.94 -11.84 7.30
C LEU A 311 3.67 -11.10 7.71
N GLY A 312 2.92 -11.65 8.65
CA GLY A 312 1.77 -10.99 9.27
C GLY A 312 2.17 -9.71 9.99
N ASN A 313 1.28 -8.74 10.03
CA ASN A 313 1.45 -7.55 10.86
C ASN A 313 0.98 -7.83 12.29
N ALA A 314 1.63 -7.23 13.28
CA ALA A 314 1.22 -7.31 14.68
C ALA A 314 0.03 -6.37 14.99
N VAL A 315 -0.81 -6.08 13.99
CA VAL A 315 -2.03 -5.26 14.09
C VAL A 315 -3.14 -5.86 13.22
N ASP A 316 -4.37 -5.75 13.69
CA ASP A 316 -5.55 -6.41 13.12
C ASP A 316 -6.30 -5.59 12.05
N ASN A 317 -5.88 -4.34 11.82
CA ASN A 317 -6.54 -3.41 10.90
C ASN A 317 -5.70 -3.05 9.66
N GLN A 318 -4.55 -3.71 9.46
CA GLN A 318 -3.68 -3.49 8.30
C GLN A 318 -3.37 -4.80 7.59
N LEU A 319 -3.94 -4.97 6.42
CA LEU A 319 -3.69 -6.11 5.55
C LEU A 319 -2.44 -5.87 4.69
N PRO A 320 -1.46 -6.80 4.69
CA PRO A 320 -0.33 -6.71 3.78
C PRO A 320 -0.77 -6.76 2.32
N SER A 321 -0.76 -5.64 1.60
CA SER A 321 -1.25 -5.53 0.22
C SER A 321 -0.55 -6.47 -0.77
N LYS A 322 0.70 -6.84 -0.50
CA LYS A 322 1.48 -7.79 -1.32
C LYS A 322 0.92 -9.21 -1.34
N LEU A 323 0.10 -9.57 -0.35
CA LEU A 323 -0.55 -10.88 -0.32
C LEU A 323 -1.36 -11.14 -1.60
N PHE A 324 -2.02 -10.11 -2.12
CA PHE A 324 -2.81 -10.22 -3.34
C PHE A 324 -1.94 -10.34 -4.60
N ASP A 325 -0.78 -9.69 -4.63
CA ASP A 325 0.19 -9.89 -5.71
C ASP A 325 0.75 -11.33 -5.69
N TYR A 326 0.89 -11.92 -4.48
CA TYR A 326 1.31 -13.33 -4.33
C TYR A 326 0.23 -14.31 -4.80
N PHE A 327 -1.03 -14.03 -4.50
CA PHE A 327 -2.15 -14.81 -5.04
C PHE A 327 -2.21 -14.70 -6.57
N ALA A 328 -2.10 -13.48 -7.12
CA ALA A 328 -2.09 -13.25 -8.57
C ALA A 328 -0.97 -14.03 -9.28
N ALA A 329 0.17 -14.22 -8.62
CA ALA A 329 1.26 -15.04 -9.14
C ALA A 329 0.94 -16.55 -9.14
N GLY A 330 -0.13 -16.98 -8.46
CA GLY A 330 -0.56 -18.38 -8.38
C GLY A 330 0.37 -19.28 -7.59
N LYS A 331 1.35 -18.74 -6.86
CA LYS A 331 2.39 -19.49 -6.18
C LYS A 331 2.00 -19.91 -4.77
N PRO A 332 2.63 -20.96 -4.20
CA PRO A 332 2.50 -21.28 -2.79
C PRO A 332 2.85 -20.08 -1.90
N VAL A 333 2.03 -19.83 -0.88
CA VAL A 333 2.22 -18.73 0.07
C VAL A 333 2.39 -19.28 1.48
N LEU A 334 3.55 -19.05 2.06
CA LEU A 334 3.79 -19.26 3.49
C LEU A 334 3.44 -17.98 4.23
N HIS A 335 2.46 -18.02 5.11
CA HIS A 335 2.09 -16.89 5.96
C HIS A 335 2.47 -17.16 7.41
N LEU A 336 3.23 -16.26 7.99
CA LEU A 336 3.65 -16.33 9.38
C LEU A 336 2.81 -15.35 10.22
N CYS A 337 1.91 -15.90 10.99
CA CYS A 337 0.91 -15.20 11.77
C CYS A 337 1.44 -14.88 13.17
N VAL A 338 1.39 -13.62 13.59
CA VAL A 338 1.88 -13.17 14.92
C VAL A 338 0.75 -12.76 15.88
N ILE A 339 -0.48 -12.62 15.37
CA ILE A 339 -1.68 -12.30 16.16
C ILE A 339 -2.84 -13.24 15.78
N GLU A 340 -3.77 -13.46 16.70
CA GLU A 340 -4.93 -14.35 16.45
C GLU A 340 -5.88 -13.81 15.38
N ASN A 341 -6.12 -12.50 15.38
CA ASN A 341 -7.05 -11.83 14.47
C ASN A 341 -6.31 -11.21 13.27
N ASP A 342 -5.39 -11.95 12.65
CA ASP A 342 -4.68 -11.46 11.47
C ASP A 342 -5.68 -11.28 10.31
N PRO A 343 -5.77 -10.07 9.72
CA PRO A 343 -6.71 -9.77 8.65
C PRO A 343 -6.46 -10.54 7.34
N ALA A 344 -5.32 -11.22 7.21
CA ALA A 344 -5.00 -12.06 6.07
C ALA A 344 -5.68 -13.45 6.13
N LEU A 345 -6.03 -13.93 7.33
CA LEU A 345 -6.54 -15.29 7.53
C LEU A 345 -7.78 -15.62 6.68
N PRO A 346 -8.81 -14.76 6.55
CA PRO A 346 -9.97 -15.07 5.72
C PRO A 346 -9.65 -15.26 4.24
N TYR A 347 -8.62 -14.59 3.73
CA TYR A 347 -8.15 -14.73 2.34
C TYR A 347 -7.29 -16.00 2.19
N LEU A 348 -6.39 -16.24 3.12
CA LEU A 348 -5.51 -17.43 3.12
C LEU A 348 -6.30 -18.74 3.23
N ALA A 349 -7.38 -18.76 4.01
CA ALA A 349 -8.25 -19.94 4.13
C ALA A 349 -8.93 -20.33 2.81
N ARG A 350 -9.05 -19.41 1.85
CA ARG A 350 -9.62 -19.64 0.52
C ARG A 350 -8.55 -20.04 -0.51
N TYR A 351 -7.27 -19.78 -0.22
CA TYR A 351 -6.18 -20.01 -1.18
C TYR A 351 -5.56 -21.41 -0.99
N PRO A 352 -5.76 -22.37 -1.90
CA PRO A 352 -5.42 -23.77 -1.66
C PRO A 352 -3.92 -24.06 -1.57
N LEU A 353 -3.06 -23.13 -1.98
CA LEU A 353 -1.60 -23.24 -1.86
C LEU A 353 -1.05 -22.39 -0.71
N ALA A 354 -1.87 -22.05 0.29
CA ALA A 354 -1.42 -21.35 1.50
C ALA A 354 -1.08 -22.31 2.63
N LEU A 355 -0.02 -21.99 3.37
CA LEU A 355 0.24 -22.49 4.72
C LEU A 355 0.28 -21.32 5.69
N VAL A 356 -0.49 -21.40 6.76
CA VAL A 356 -0.44 -20.48 7.89
C VAL A 356 0.23 -21.15 9.07
N LEU A 357 1.27 -20.51 9.62
CA LEU A 357 1.93 -20.94 10.85
C LEU A 357 1.87 -19.82 11.88
N HIS A 358 1.55 -20.17 13.10
CA HIS A 358 1.43 -19.22 14.20
C HIS A 358 2.73 -19.15 15.01
N GLN A 359 3.14 -17.94 15.38
CA GLN A 359 4.31 -17.76 16.23
C GLN A 359 4.12 -18.49 17.56
N GLY A 360 5.13 -19.27 17.96
CA GLY A 360 5.08 -20.13 19.16
C GLY A 360 4.44 -21.51 18.96
N GLN A 361 4.00 -21.84 17.75
CA GLN A 361 3.52 -23.19 17.42
C GLN A 361 4.67 -24.19 17.47
N ALA A 362 4.59 -25.18 18.35
CA ALA A 362 5.71 -26.08 18.68
C ALA A 362 6.17 -26.96 17.50
N ASP A 363 5.25 -27.39 16.64
CA ASP A 363 5.48 -28.27 15.48
C ASP A 363 5.62 -27.50 14.15
N ALA A 364 5.74 -26.17 14.21
CA ALA A 364 5.74 -25.31 13.02
C ALA A 364 6.85 -25.68 12.01
N ALA A 365 8.03 -26.03 12.49
CA ALA A 365 9.15 -26.40 11.62
C ALA A 365 8.90 -27.73 10.89
N ASP A 366 8.33 -28.73 11.56
CA ASP A 366 8.01 -30.04 10.98
C ASP A 366 6.88 -29.91 9.95
N ILE A 367 5.84 -29.13 10.25
CA ILE A 367 4.75 -28.83 9.32
C ILE A 367 5.29 -28.11 8.09
N LEU A 368 6.14 -27.10 8.29
CA LEU A 368 6.78 -26.38 7.19
C LEU A 368 7.60 -27.32 6.31
N HIS A 369 8.41 -28.19 6.92
CA HIS A 369 9.24 -29.15 6.19
C HIS A 369 8.40 -30.06 5.28
N CYS A 370 7.33 -30.65 5.81
CA CYS A 370 6.42 -31.51 5.05
C CYS A 370 5.75 -30.73 3.91
N TRP A 371 5.18 -29.56 4.23
CA TRP A 371 4.46 -28.74 3.25
C TRP A 371 5.35 -28.24 2.11
N LEU A 372 6.58 -27.82 2.39
CA LEU A 372 7.55 -27.43 1.38
C LEU A 372 7.86 -28.55 0.37
N GLY A 373 7.85 -29.80 0.83
CA GLY A 373 7.99 -30.98 -0.03
C GLY A 373 6.80 -31.20 -0.96
N GLU A 374 5.60 -30.85 -0.49
CA GLU A 374 4.35 -31.05 -1.23
C GLU A 374 4.08 -29.96 -2.26
N VAL A 375 4.44 -28.71 -1.98
CA VAL A 375 4.04 -27.57 -2.81
C VAL A 375 5.09 -27.12 -3.81
N CYS A 376 6.32 -27.62 -3.71
CA CYS A 376 7.40 -27.27 -4.61
C CYS A 376 6.99 -27.50 -6.08
N GLY A 377 7.09 -26.44 -6.90
CA GLY A 377 6.69 -26.46 -8.31
C GLY A 377 5.18 -26.40 -8.59
N LYS A 378 4.33 -26.33 -7.57
CA LYS A 378 2.89 -26.11 -7.78
C LYS A 378 2.62 -24.64 -8.11
N GLN A 379 1.63 -24.42 -8.96
CA GLN A 379 1.15 -23.10 -9.33
C GLN A 379 -0.32 -23.17 -9.77
N LEU A 380 -1.13 -22.22 -9.33
CA LEU A 380 -2.51 -22.04 -9.80
C LEU A 380 -2.53 -21.17 -11.04
N PRO A 381 -3.33 -21.51 -12.06
CA PRO A 381 -3.62 -20.62 -13.16
C PRO A 381 -4.26 -19.32 -12.66
N PHE A 382 -3.90 -18.18 -13.26
CA PHE A 382 -4.44 -16.87 -12.86
C PHE A 382 -5.97 -16.80 -12.89
N GLY A 383 -6.61 -17.49 -13.86
CA GLY A 383 -8.08 -17.58 -13.94
C GLY A 383 -8.70 -18.24 -12.71
N GLU A 384 -8.11 -19.34 -12.22
CA GLU A 384 -8.57 -20.00 -10.99
C GLU A 384 -8.43 -19.08 -9.77
N VAL A 385 -7.37 -18.29 -9.70
CA VAL A 385 -7.21 -17.29 -8.63
C VAL A 385 -8.30 -16.22 -8.70
N CYS A 386 -8.66 -15.76 -9.90
CA CYS A 386 -9.78 -14.82 -10.08
C CYS A 386 -11.12 -15.43 -9.64
N ASP A 387 -11.34 -16.72 -9.88
CA ASP A 387 -12.55 -17.43 -9.44
C ASP A 387 -12.60 -17.58 -7.91
N LEU A 388 -11.44 -17.74 -7.25
CA LEU A 388 -11.34 -17.76 -5.79
C LEU A 388 -11.62 -16.39 -5.15
N PHE A 389 -11.24 -15.29 -5.81
CA PHE A 389 -11.32 -13.93 -5.28
C PHE A 389 -11.95 -12.97 -6.29
N PRO A 390 -13.19 -13.18 -6.74
CA PRO A 390 -13.83 -12.34 -7.74
C PRO A 390 -13.96 -10.87 -7.30
N GLU A 391 -14.08 -10.62 -5.98
CA GLU A 391 -14.16 -9.28 -5.40
C GLU A 391 -12.88 -8.46 -5.52
N LEU A 392 -11.74 -9.10 -5.80
CA LEU A 392 -10.43 -8.44 -5.96
C LEU A 392 -10.08 -8.19 -7.44
N VAL A 393 -10.91 -8.67 -8.36
CA VAL A 393 -10.73 -8.45 -9.81
C VAL A 393 -11.02 -6.98 -10.11
N PRO A 394 -10.12 -6.24 -10.79
CA PRO A 394 -10.27 -4.81 -11.01
C PRO A 394 -11.59 -4.40 -11.66
N GLN A 395 -12.11 -5.22 -12.59
CA GLN A 395 -13.40 -4.99 -13.26
C GLN A 395 -14.59 -5.10 -12.29
N ALA A 396 -14.55 -6.05 -11.35
CA ALA A 396 -15.59 -6.22 -10.34
C ALA A 396 -15.56 -5.04 -9.34
N VAL A 397 -14.37 -4.63 -8.91
CA VAL A 397 -14.19 -3.46 -8.03
C VAL A 397 -14.71 -2.19 -8.72
N ALA A 398 -14.40 -1.99 -10.01
CA ALA A 398 -14.87 -0.83 -10.76
C ALA A 398 -16.40 -0.84 -10.92
N ALA A 399 -17.01 -1.99 -11.19
CA ALA A 399 -18.46 -2.12 -11.26
C ALA A 399 -19.13 -1.80 -9.93
N GLU A 400 -18.57 -2.27 -8.81
CA GLU A 400 -19.04 -1.99 -7.47
C GLU A 400 -18.94 -0.49 -7.14
N PHE A 401 -17.79 0.13 -7.45
CA PHE A 401 -17.58 1.58 -7.28
C PHE A 401 -18.65 2.39 -8.02
N VAL A 402 -18.90 2.07 -9.28
CA VAL A 402 -19.92 2.77 -10.10
C VAL A 402 -21.33 2.53 -9.57
N ARG A 403 -21.66 1.31 -9.16
CA ARG A 403 -22.99 0.95 -8.63
C ARG A 403 -23.40 1.83 -7.45
N TRP A 404 -22.48 2.14 -6.56
CA TRP A 404 -22.75 2.95 -5.37
C TRP A 404 -22.84 4.46 -5.66
N LEU A 405 -22.41 4.89 -6.82
CA LEU A 405 -22.42 6.31 -7.19
C LEU A 405 -23.63 6.69 -8.06
N MET A 406 -24.26 5.69 -8.71
CA MET A 406 -25.51 5.88 -9.46
C MET A 406 -26.72 5.90 -8.55
#